data_7a41eaeca9262030ddad1893e19895ca
#
_entry.id   7a41eaeca9262030ddad1893e19895ca
#
_cell.length_a   1.000
_cell.length_b   1.000
_cell.length_c   1.000
_cell.angle_alpha   90.00
_cell.angle_beta   90.00
_cell.angle_gamma   90.00
#
_symmetry.space_group_name_H-M   'P 1'
#
loop_
_entity.id
_entity.type
_entity.pdbx_description
1 polymer ?
#
loop_
_entity_poly.entity_id
_entity_poly.type
_entity_poly.pdbx_seq_one_letter_code
_entity_poly.pdbx_strand_id
1 'polypeptide(L)'
;MNNKIPPPIVTLFFGLCIFFSKSYFPIYKSDILNTMGLVSFLIGISILISAVRSFKKQDTTVNPINIEKASSLVVTGIFQYSRNPMYLGMVFILLALTLIFNLIGGILFTILFMLYISVFQIKPEEIVMDKLFGEEFASYKKSVRKWL
;
A
#
# COMPACT_ATOMS: atom_id res chain seq x y z
N MET A 1 13.80 6.82 -13.10
CA MET A 1 14.45 6.46 -11.82
C MET A 1 13.93 5.07 -11.46
N ASN A 2 14.82 4.09 -11.39
CA ASN A 2 14.41 2.72 -11.13
C ASN A 2 14.02 2.56 -9.66
N ASN A 3 12.80 2.15 -9.39
CA ASN A 3 12.32 1.70 -8.09
C ASN A 3 13.10 0.45 -7.67
N LYS A 4 14.22 0.66 -6.98
CA LYS A 4 15.14 -0.44 -6.66
C LYS A 4 14.76 -1.19 -5.40
N ILE A 5 13.91 -0.61 -4.54
CA ILE A 5 13.55 -1.21 -3.25
C ILE A 5 12.13 -1.79 -3.33
N PRO A 6 11.96 -3.11 -3.18
CA PRO A 6 10.63 -3.71 -3.16
C PRO A 6 9.75 -3.13 -2.05
N PRO A 7 8.49 -2.77 -2.34
CA PRO A 7 7.58 -2.18 -1.35
C PRO A 7 7.41 -2.97 -0.05
N PRO A 8 7.40 -4.31 -0.05
CA PRO A 8 7.37 -5.08 1.20
C PRO A 8 8.56 -4.82 2.13
N ILE A 9 9.75 -4.57 1.56
CA ILE A 9 10.96 -4.23 2.36
C ILE A 9 10.78 -2.85 3.00
N VAL A 10 10.24 -1.89 2.25
CA VAL A 10 9.91 -0.55 2.79
C VAL A 10 8.88 -0.66 3.91
N THR A 11 7.84 -1.48 3.72
CA THR A 11 6.82 -1.74 4.75
C THR A 11 7.43 -2.34 6.01
N LEU A 12 8.30 -3.33 5.86
CA LEU A 12 9.03 -3.93 6.98
C LEU A 12 9.89 -2.90 7.73
N PHE A 13 10.62 -2.06 6.99
CA PHE A 13 11.43 -0.99 7.58
C PHE A 13 10.57 -0.04 8.43
N PHE A 14 9.47 0.48 7.89
CA PHE A 14 8.58 1.36 8.65
C PHE A 14 7.89 0.65 9.81
N GLY A 15 7.55 -0.64 9.65
CA GLY A 15 7.03 -1.47 10.75
C GLY A 15 8.03 -1.60 11.91
N LEU A 16 9.32 -1.81 11.61
CA LEU A 16 10.38 -1.81 12.60
C LEU A 16 10.55 -0.44 13.27
N CYS A 17 10.46 0.67 12.49
CA CYS A 17 10.46 2.02 13.06
C CYS A 17 9.32 2.22 14.06
N ILE A 18 8.10 1.78 13.75
CA ILE A 18 6.96 1.82 14.66
C ILE A 18 7.25 1.02 15.94
N PHE A 19 7.75 -0.19 15.79
CA PHE A 19 8.05 -1.06 16.92
C PHE A 19 9.14 -0.48 17.85
N PHE A 20 10.26 -0.02 17.30
CA PHE A 20 11.36 0.52 18.10
C PHE A 20 11.05 1.91 18.66
N SER A 21 10.23 2.71 18.00
CA SER A 21 9.84 4.04 18.49
C SER A 21 8.96 4.00 19.74
N LYS A 22 8.41 2.85 20.12
CA LYS A 22 7.61 2.72 21.37
C LYS A 22 8.33 3.17 22.63
N SER A 23 9.67 3.17 22.65
CA SER A 23 10.48 3.63 23.77
C SER A 23 10.51 5.16 23.91
N TYR A 24 10.13 5.91 22.87
CA TYR A 24 10.18 7.37 22.80
C TYR A 24 8.82 8.04 22.93
N PHE A 25 7.74 7.27 22.89
CA PHE A 25 6.36 7.79 22.91
C PHE A 25 5.52 7.10 23.98
N PRO A 26 4.48 7.78 24.50
CA PRO A 26 3.55 7.15 25.45
C PRO A 26 2.89 5.90 24.86
N ILE A 27 2.85 4.84 25.65
CA ILE A 27 2.20 3.58 25.26
C ILE A 27 0.76 3.59 25.81
N TYR A 28 -0.22 3.53 24.91
CA TYR A 28 -1.63 3.40 25.25
C TYR A 28 -2.03 1.93 25.14
N LYS A 29 -2.09 1.23 26.28
CA LYS A 29 -2.57 -0.16 26.33
C LYS A 29 -4.10 -0.17 26.46
N SER A 30 -4.78 -0.80 25.49
CA SER A 30 -6.23 -0.96 25.51
C SER A 30 -6.61 -2.20 24.68
N ASP A 31 -7.49 -3.02 25.23
CA ASP A 31 -8.02 -4.19 24.50
C ASP A 31 -8.78 -3.77 23.24
N ILE A 32 -9.40 -2.60 23.26
CA ILE A 32 -10.06 -2.02 22.07
C ILE A 32 -9.02 -1.73 20.98
N LEU A 33 -7.90 -1.09 21.32
CA LEU A 33 -6.83 -0.80 20.35
C LEU A 33 -6.22 -2.08 19.79
N ASN A 34 -5.99 -3.09 20.63
CA ASN A 34 -5.49 -4.38 20.18
C ASN A 34 -6.47 -5.07 19.22
N THR A 35 -7.76 -5.06 19.56
CA THR A 35 -8.81 -5.63 18.69
C THR A 35 -8.91 -4.88 17.37
N MET A 36 -8.92 -3.55 17.39
CA MET A 36 -8.90 -2.72 16.17
C MET A 36 -7.64 -2.96 15.33
N GLY A 37 -6.50 -3.16 15.98
CA GLY A 37 -5.25 -3.53 15.32
C GLY A 37 -5.35 -4.87 14.59
N LEU A 38 -5.91 -5.89 15.25
CA LEU A 38 -6.15 -7.19 14.62
C LEU A 38 -7.10 -7.07 13.42
N VAL A 39 -8.20 -6.34 13.57
CA VAL A 39 -9.16 -6.10 12.46
C VAL A 39 -8.46 -5.38 11.30
N SER A 40 -7.67 -4.32 11.58
CA SER A 40 -6.90 -3.62 10.55
C SER A 40 -5.93 -4.54 9.82
N PHE A 41 -5.23 -5.43 10.54
CA PHE A 41 -4.34 -6.42 9.95
C PHE A 41 -5.07 -7.36 8.99
N LEU A 42 -6.21 -7.92 9.42
CA LEU A 42 -7.03 -8.80 8.60
C LEU A 42 -7.56 -8.10 7.34
N ILE A 43 -7.98 -6.85 7.45
CA ILE A 43 -8.38 -6.00 6.31
C ILE A 43 -7.18 -5.84 5.35
N GLY A 44 -6.00 -5.48 5.86
CA GLY A 44 -4.79 -5.31 5.05
C GLY A 44 -4.43 -6.56 4.26
N ILE A 45 -4.42 -7.72 4.91
CA ILE A 45 -4.17 -9.01 4.26
C ILE A 45 -5.24 -9.33 3.20
N SER A 46 -6.51 -9.09 3.50
CA SER A 46 -7.61 -9.32 2.55
C SER A 46 -7.48 -8.46 1.30
N ILE A 47 -7.10 -7.19 1.45
CA ILE A 47 -6.84 -6.27 0.34
C ILE A 47 -5.65 -6.77 -0.50
N LEU A 48 -4.54 -7.18 0.12
CA LEU A 48 -3.36 -7.72 -0.58
C LEU A 48 -3.71 -8.97 -1.38
N ILE A 49 -4.42 -9.91 -0.78
CA ILE A 49 -4.84 -11.15 -1.47
C ILE A 49 -5.76 -10.81 -2.64
N SER A 50 -6.71 -9.89 -2.46
CA SER A 50 -7.64 -9.46 -3.52
C SER A 50 -6.91 -8.79 -4.67
N ALA A 51 -5.91 -7.94 -4.39
CA ALA A 51 -5.08 -7.30 -5.40
C ALA A 51 -4.29 -8.32 -6.22
N VAL A 52 -3.60 -9.25 -5.56
CA VAL A 52 -2.83 -10.31 -6.23
C VAL A 52 -3.74 -11.21 -7.09
N ARG A 53 -4.94 -11.55 -6.59
CA ARG A 53 -5.92 -12.33 -7.37
C ARG A 53 -6.40 -11.59 -8.63
N SER A 54 -6.58 -10.26 -8.54
CA SER A 54 -6.99 -9.44 -9.70
C SER A 54 -5.92 -9.45 -10.80
N PHE A 55 -4.63 -9.35 -10.45
CA PHE A 55 -3.54 -9.47 -11.41
C PHE A 55 -3.48 -10.86 -12.06
N LYS A 56 -3.59 -11.93 -11.26
CA LYS A 56 -3.59 -13.31 -11.77
C LYS A 56 -4.72 -13.59 -12.74
N LYS A 57 -5.91 -13.00 -12.51
CA LYS A 57 -7.07 -13.18 -13.41
C LYS A 57 -6.89 -12.53 -14.78
N GLN A 58 -6.00 -11.56 -14.90
CA GLN A 58 -5.74 -10.83 -16.14
C GLN A 58 -4.39 -11.18 -16.77
N ASP A 59 -3.75 -12.25 -16.29
CA ASP A 59 -2.46 -12.77 -16.79
C ASP A 59 -1.40 -11.67 -16.97
N THR A 60 -1.40 -10.68 -16.03
CA THR A 60 -0.46 -9.56 -16.05
C THR A 60 0.47 -9.59 -14.84
N THR A 61 1.56 -8.81 -14.90
CA THR A 61 2.58 -8.82 -13.86
C THR A 61 2.14 -8.10 -12.59
N VAL A 62 2.40 -8.71 -11.44
CA VAL A 62 2.29 -8.08 -10.10
C VAL A 62 3.59 -7.40 -9.66
N ASN A 63 4.66 -7.48 -10.48
CA ASN A 63 5.98 -7.02 -10.08
C ASN A 63 6.16 -5.52 -10.38
N PRO A 64 6.23 -4.65 -9.36
CA PRO A 64 6.38 -3.20 -9.53
C PRO A 64 7.74 -2.81 -10.12
N ILE A 65 8.75 -3.70 -10.07
CA ILE A 65 10.07 -3.45 -10.66
C ILE A 65 10.03 -3.61 -12.19
N ASN A 66 9.13 -4.47 -12.71
CA ASN A 66 9.01 -4.78 -14.12
C ASN A 66 7.65 -4.36 -14.69
N ILE A 67 7.13 -3.21 -14.28
CA ILE A 67 5.82 -2.71 -14.69
C ILE A 67 5.73 -2.53 -16.22
N GLU A 68 6.86 -2.32 -16.90
CA GLU A 68 6.94 -2.25 -18.37
C GLU A 68 6.50 -3.55 -19.06
N LYS A 69 6.43 -4.67 -18.33
CA LYS A 69 5.94 -5.96 -18.81
C LYS A 69 4.44 -6.16 -18.56
N ALA A 70 3.73 -5.14 -18.08
CA ALA A 70 2.29 -5.22 -17.88
C ALA A 70 1.61 -5.38 -19.26
N SER A 71 0.88 -6.48 -19.41
CA SER A 71 0.16 -6.84 -20.67
C SER A 71 -1.24 -6.23 -20.72
N SER A 72 -1.81 -5.86 -19.56
CA SER A 72 -3.15 -5.30 -19.45
C SER A 72 -3.28 -4.36 -18.26
N LEU A 73 -4.16 -3.37 -18.38
CA LEU A 73 -4.52 -2.47 -17.28
C LEU A 73 -5.58 -3.14 -16.40
N VAL A 74 -5.24 -3.40 -15.14
CA VAL A 74 -6.18 -4.01 -14.18
C VAL A 74 -7.05 -2.93 -13.56
N VAL A 75 -8.35 -2.91 -13.89
CA VAL A 75 -9.33 -1.93 -13.40
C VAL A 75 -10.51 -2.58 -12.68
N THR A 76 -10.49 -3.91 -12.52
CA THR A 76 -11.59 -4.69 -11.94
C THR A 76 -11.32 -5.13 -10.50
N GLY A 77 -12.38 -5.60 -9.82
CA GLY A 77 -12.26 -6.07 -8.43
C GLY A 77 -11.88 -4.93 -7.48
N ILE A 78 -10.87 -5.15 -6.64
CA ILE A 78 -10.40 -4.17 -5.66
C ILE A 78 -9.86 -2.88 -6.32
N PHE A 79 -9.44 -2.95 -7.58
CA PHE A 79 -8.95 -1.81 -8.37
C PHE A 79 -10.06 -0.81 -8.77
N GLN A 80 -11.33 -1.15 -8.57
CA GLN A 80 -12.45 -0.21 -8.72
C GLN A 80 -12.54 0.79 -7.56
N TYR A 81 -11.94 0.48 -6.41
CA TYR A 81 -11.99 1.31 -5.20
C TYR A 81 -10.69 2.08 -4.96
N SER A 82 -9.57 1.51 -5.36
CA SER A 82 -8.24 2.13 -5.22
C SER A 82 -7.39 1.78 -6.43
N ARG A 83 -6.62 2.76 -6.95
CA ARG A 83 -5.64 2.46 -8.00
C ARG A 83 -4.41 1.72 -7.47
N ASN A 84 -4.17 1.76 -6.16
CA ASN A 84 -2.99 1.19 -5.52
C ASN A 84 -3.36 0.26 -4.33
N PRO A 85 -4.22 -0.75 -4.53
CA PRO A 85 -4.73 -1.56 -3.43
C PRO A 85 -3.64 -2.35 -2.70
N MET A 86 -2.54 -2.71 -3.38
CA MET A 86 -1.41 -3.37 -2.71
C MET A 86 -0.76 -2.45 -1.67
N TYR A 87 -0.53 -1.19 -2.01
CA TYR A 87 0.03 -0.21 -1.06
C TYR A 87 -0.97 0.14 0.04
N LEU A 88 -2.26 0.20 -0.29
CA LEU A 88 -3.33 0.39 0.69
C LEU A 88 -3.34 -0.75 1.73
N GLY A 89 -3.21 -2.00 1.29
CA GLY A 89 -3.09 -3.15 2.19
C GLY A 89 -1.89 -3.05 3.14
N MET A 90 -0.73 -2.56 2.63
CA MET A 90 0.46 -2.31 3.45
C MET A 90 0.22 -1.20 4.49
N VAL A 91 -0.52 -0.13 4.13
CA VAL A 91 -0.94 0.92 5.08
C VAL A 91 -1.78 0.33 6.20
N PHE A 92 -2.75 -0.54 5.90
CA PHE A 92 -3.56 -1.20 6.93
C PHE A 92 -2.73 -2.10 7.87
N ILE A 93 -1.69 -2.75 7.35
CA ILE A 93 -0.73 -3.52 8.19
C ILE A 93 0.05 -2.57 9.12
N LEU A 94 0.54 -1.43 8.61
CA LEU A 94 1.24 -0.44 9.44
C LEU A 94 0.30 0.19 10.47
N LEU A 95 -0.97 0.46 10.12
CA LEU A 95 -1.99 0.91 11.06
C LEU A 95 -2.26 -0.12 12.15
N ALA A 96 -2.24 -1.41 11.83
CA ALA A 96 -2.33 -2.46 12.84
C ALA A 96 -1.18 -2.39 13.85
N LEU A 97 0.06 -2.27 13.38
CA LEU A 97 1.24 -2.10 14.24
C LEU A 97 1.16 -0.81 15.05
N THR A 98 0.64 0.27 14.45
CA THR A 98 0.39 1.55 15.11
C THR A 98 -0.53 1.40 16.31
N LEU A 99 -1.67 0.73 16.13
CA LEU A 99 -2.67 0.54 17.18
C LEU A 99 -2.18 -0.37 18.31
N ILE A 100 -1.35 -1.38 17.97
CA ILE A 100 -0.86 -2.37 18.95
C ILE A 100 0.35 -1.84 19.74
N PHE A 101 1.31 -1.19 19.08
CA PHE A 101 2.58 -0.88 19.69
C PHE A 101 2.74 0.58 20.14
N ASN A 102 2.33 1.55 19.31
CA ASN A 102 2.61 2.96 19.55
C ASN A 102 1.75 3.86 18.65
N LEU A 103 0.73 4.46 19.23
CA LEU A 103 -0.25 5.25 18.49
C LEU A 103 0.38 6.50 17.84
N ILE A 104 1.16 7.28 18.60
CA ILE A 104 1.69 8.57 18.14
C ILE A 104 2.81 8.36 17.11
N GLY A 105 3.85 7.62 17.48
CA GLY A 105 4.95 7.31 16.58
C GLY A 105 4.49 6.49 15.37
N GLY A 106 3.53 5.58 15.58
CA GLY A 106 2.97 4.76 14.51
C GLY A 106 2.22 5.58 13.47
N ILE A 107 1.38 6.55 13.87
CA ILE A 107 0.73 7.48 12.93
C ILE A 107 1.78 8.24 12.12
N LEU A 108 2.79 8.79 12.80
CA LEU A 108 3.88 9.52 12.13
C LEU A 108 4.56 8.65 11.06
N PHE A 109 5.01 7.44 11.42
CA PHE A 109 5.70 6.56 10.49
C PHE A 109 4.80 6.03 9.38
N THR A 110 3.51 5.80 9.64
CA THR A 110 2.54 5.41 8.62
C THR A 110 2.33 6.54 7.59
N ILE A 111 2.23 7.79 8.03
CA ILE A 111 2.15 8.95 7.13
C ILE A 111 3.44 9.07 6.30
N LEU A 112 4.62 8.95 6.93
CA LEU A 112 5.89 8.98 6.22
C LEU A 112 6.00 7.84 5.18
N PHE A 113 5.52 6.64 5.51
CA PHE A 113 5.41 5.54 4.54
C PHE A 113 4.52 5.91 3.36
N MET A 114 3.32 6.47 3.59
CA MET A 114 2.40 6.88 2.52
C MET A 114 3.03 7.94 1.60
N LEU A 115 3.75 8.91 2.18
CA LEU A 115 4.48 9.93 1.41
C LEU A 115 5.61 9.30 0.60
N TYR A 116 6.41 8.44 1.22
CA TYR A 116 7.50 7.73 0.55
C TYR A 116 7.00 6.91 -0.64
N ILE A 117 5.99 6.06 -0.42
CA ILE A 117 5.40 5.22 -1.47
C ILE A 117 4.78 6.07 -2.58
N SER A 118 4.10 7.17 -2.23
CA SER A 118 3.49 8.07 -3.23
C SER A 118 4.52 8.69 -4.17
N VAL A 119 5.68 9.09 -3.64
CA VAL A 119 6.73 9.78 -4.41
C VAL A 119 7.63 8.80 -5.16
N PHE A 120 8.08 7.74 -4.47
CA PHE A 120 9.13 6.87 -4.99
C PHE A 120 8.62 5.60 -5.66
N GLN A 121 7.35 5.22 -5.43
CA GLN A 121 6.74 4.05 -6.05
C GLN A 121 5.61 4.44 -6.99
N ILE A 122 4.51 5.01 -6.46
CA ILE A 122 3.29 5.24 -7.23
C ILE A 122 3.53 6.23 -8.38
N LYS A 123 4.20 7.37 -8.12
CA LYS A 123 4.43 8.37 -9.17
C LYS A 123 5.26 7.83 -10.36
N PRO A 124 6.39 7.13 -10.18
CA PRO A 124 7.08 6.46 -11.27
C PRO A 124 6.25 5.39 -11.99
N GLU A 125 5.46 4.60 -11.24
CA GLU A 125 4.57 3.60 -11.83
C GLU A 125 3.49 4.24 -12.70
N GLU A 126 2.84 5.30 -12.24
CA GLU A 126 1.84 6.04 -13.01
C GLU A 126 2.43 6.62 -14.31
N ILE A 127 3.70 7.09 -14.31
CA ILE A 127 4.37 7.55 -15.53
C ILE A 127 4.54 6.42 -16.56
N VAL A 128 4.88 5.23 -16.12
CA VAL A 128 5.00 4.06 -17.01
C VAL A 128 3.62 3.62 -17.51
N MET A 129 2.62 3.59 -16.63
CA MET A 129 1.24 3.24 -17.00
C MET A 129 0.64 4.24 -17.98
N ASP A 130 0.91 5.55 -17.84
CA ASP A 130 0.51 6.57 -18.83
C ASP A 130 1.13 6.30 -20.21
N LYS A 131 2.38 5.85 -20.27
CA LYS A 131 3.05 5.51 -21.54
C LYS A 131 2.52 4.22 -22.18
N LEU A 132 2.17 3.22 -21.35
CA LEU A 132 1.71 1.92 -21.85
C LEU A 132 0.24 1.94 -22.28
N PHE A 133 -0.62 2.62 -21.51
CA PHE A 133 -2.08 2.54 -21.66
C PHE A 133 -2.75 3.88 -22.04
N GLY A 134 -2.00 4.99 -22.07
CA GLY A 134 -2.46 6.28 -22.60
C GLY A 134 -3.83 6.73 -22.08
N GLU A 135 -4.80 6.88 -23.00
CA GLU A 135 -6.15 7.37 -22.69
C GLU A 135 -6.95 6.43 -21.78
N GLU A 136 -6.73 5.12 -21.86
CA GLU A 136 -7.37 4.14 -20.99
C GLU A 136 -6.98 4.39 -19.52
N PHE A 137 -5.68 4.58 -19.26
CA PHE A 137 -5.21 4.90 -17.90
C PHE A 137 -5.64 6.31 -17.46
N ALA A 138 -5.68 7.29 -18.37
CA ALA A 138 -6.18 8.63 -18.08
C ALA A 138 -7.66 8.61 -17.66
N SER A 139 -8.49 7.82 -18.32
CA SER A 139 -9.89 7.61 -17.97
C SER A 139 -10.04 6.91 -16.61
N TYR A 140 -9.22 5.89 -16.34
CA TYR A 140 -9.19 5.20 -15.06
C TYR A 140 -8.78 6.14 -13.91
N LYS A 141 -7.81 7.04 -14.12
CA LYS A 141 -7.41 8.05 -13.12
C LYS A 141 -8.54 9.04 -12.77
N LYS A 142 -9.47 9.31 -13.69
CA LYS A 142 -10.63 10.17 -13.45
C LYS A 142 -11.71 9.46 -12.62
N SER A 143 -11.87 8.15 -12.79
CA SER A 143 -12.93 7.36 -12.12
C SER A 143 -12.53 6.81 -10.76
N VAL A 144 -11.25 6.51 -10.54
CA VAL A 144 -10.74 5.88 -9.31
C VAL A 144 -9.64 6.72 -8.69
N ARG A 145 -9.71 6.92 -7.36
CA ARG A 145 -8.68 7.68 -6.62
C ARG A 145 -7.39 6.88 -6.41
N LYS A 146 -6.31 7.59 -6.09
CA LYS A 146 -5.00 7.00 -5.83
C LYS A 146 -5.02 6.03 -4.64
N TRP A 147 -5.68 6.43 -3.54
CA TRP A 147 -5.77 5.66 -2.30
C TRP A 147 -7.18 5.11 -2.09
N LEU A 148 -8.14 5.96 -1.81
CA LEU A 148 -9.57 5.68 -1.62
C LEU A 148 -10.40 6.87 -2.10
#